data_827dc9458c148986ead11e2ca465c1af
#
_entry.id   827dc9458c148986ead11e2ca465c1af
#
_cell.length_a   1.000
_cell.length_b   1.000
_cell.length_c   1.000
_cell.angle_alpha   90.00
_cell.angle_beta   90.00
_cell.angle_gamma   90.00
#
_symmetry.space_group_name_H-M   'P 1'
#
loop_
_entity.id
_entity.type
_entity.pdbx_description
1 polymer ?
#
loop_
_entity_poly.entity_id
_entity_poly.type
_entity_poly.pdbx_seq_one_letter_code
_entity_poly.pdbx_strand_id
1 'polypeptide(L)'
;MFERGWLSSNNILLCDDACSTLVDSGYATHAAQTLSLVERALHGRALDQLVNTHLHSDHCGGNAALQARYPALDTRIPPGLAEPVQAWRDEDLSYRHTGQVCPPFVATGLLQPGSTHRWAGSEWQVHAAPGHDPHSVILFNPEHRLLISADALWENGFGVVFPELEGVAGFDDVAATLDRIEALDPLTVIPGHGRLFGDTAGALQRARTRLDAFAKAPDKHARYGAKVLLKFRLQEFGQIARADFVRWATGVPYIQTLHQSYGAGASMAEWLDQMLAELARSGALDDNGLTIEDVAA
;
A
#
# COMPACT_ATOMS: atom_id res chain seq x y z
N MET A 1 -1.90 -16.67 3.45
CA MET A 1 -2.11 -15.36 2.82
C MET A 1 -3.58 -15.22 2.43
N PHE A 2 -4.15 -14.08 2.69
CA PHE A 2 -5.46 -13.68 2.14
C PHE A 2 -5.17 -12.76 0.97
N GLU A 3 -5.34 -13.24 -0.25
CA GLU A 3 -5.22 -12.42 -1.45
C GLU A 3 -6.42 -11.47 -1.52
N ARG A 4 -6.13 -10.18 -1.70
CA ARG A 4 -7.11 -9.10 -1.69
C ARG A 4 -7.13 -8.38 -3.05
N GLY A 5 -8.17 -7.61 -3.29
CA GLY A 5 -8.18 -6.70 -4.43
C GLY A 5 -7.29 -5.47 -4.20
N TRP A 6 -7.22 -4.58 -5.19
CA TRP A 6 -6.31 -3.41 -5.17
C TRP A 6 -6.67 -2.36 -4.10
N LEU A 7 -7.90 -2.33 -3.58
CA LEU A 7 -8.29 -1.42 -2.50
C LEU A 7 -7.71 -1.82 -1.14
N SER A 8 -7.32 -3.06 -0.96
CA SER A 8 -6.68 -3.54 0.26
C SER A 8 -5.43 -4.31 -0.10
N SER A 9 -4.37 -4.12 0.67
CA SER A 9 -3.19 -4.98 0.59
C SER A 9 -3.53 -6.43 0.93
N ASN A 10 -2.72 -7.36 0.45
CA ASN A 10 -2.72 -8.73 0.91
C ASN A 10 -2.46 -8.78 2.43
N ASN A 11 -3.19 -9.64 3.13
CA ASN A 11 -2.96 -9.84 4.54
C ASN A 11 -2.29 -11.21 4.73
N ILE A 12 -1.17 -11.26 5.43
CA ILE A 12 -0.40 -12.49 5.59
C ILE A 12 -0.48 -12.94 7.06
N LEU A 13 -1.21 -14.01 7.32
CA LEU A 13 -1.29 -14.61 8.64
C LEU A 13 -0.18 -15.66 8.80
N LEU A 14 0.73 -15.41 9.71
CA LEU A 14 1.79 -16.31 10.16
C LEU A 14 1.37 -16.87 11.51
N CYS A 15 1.16 -18.16 11.61
CA CYS A 15 0.69 -18.76 12.86
C CYS A 15 1.24 -20.18 13.06
N ASP A 16 1.48 -20.50 14.33
CA ASP A 16 1.73 -21.84 14.86
C ASP A 16 0.80 -22.10 16.06
N ASP A 17 1.09 -23.12 16.86
CA ASP A 17 0.29 -23.44 18.06
C ASP A 17 0.45 -22.41 19.18
N ALA A 18 1.56 -21.65 19.19
CA ALA A 18 1.94 -20.74 20.27
C ALA A 18 1.59 -19.29 20.00
N CYS A 19 1.66 -18.84 18.74
CA CYS A 19 1.54 -17.42 18.39
C CYS A 19 0.92 -17.23 17.00
N SER A 20 0.23 -16.11 16.84
CA SER A 20 -0.34 -15.66 15.56
C SER A 20 0.05 -14.21 15.28
N THR A 21 0.58 -13.96 14.09
CA THR A 21 0.99 -12.63 13.63
C THR A 21 0.33 -12.35 12.29
N LEU A 22 -0.38 -11.24 12.19
CA LEU A 22 -0.92 -10.73 10.94
C LEU A 22 0.00 -9.64 10.39
N VAL A 23 0.40 -9.76 9.14
CA VAL A 23 1.10 -8.70 8.41
C VAL A 23 0.08 -7.97 7.56
N ASP A 24 -0.06 -6.68 7.79
CA ASP A 24 -1.02 -5.74 7.21
C ASP A 24 -2.50 -6.11 7.40
N SER A 25 -3.37 -5.11 7.41
CA SER A 25 -4.76 -5.26 7.82
C SER A 25 -5.79 -4.88 6.75
N GLY A 26 -5.33 -4.34 5.62
CA GLY A 26 -6.19 -3.87 4.53
C GLY A 26 -6.82 -2.51 4.79
N TYR A 27 -7.68 -2.07 3.88
CA TYR A 27 -8.35 -0.78 3.92
C TYR A 27 -9.53 -0.76 4.91
N ALA A 28 -9.84 0.41 5.44
CA ALA A 28 -10.83 0.60 6.51
C ALA A 28 -12.23 0.07 6.16
N THR A 29 -12.71 0.27 4.92
CA THR A 29 -14.04 -0.23 4.49
C THR A 29 -14.08 -1.76 4.38
N HIS A 30 -12.93 -2.41 4.28
CA HIS A 30 -12.79 -3.87 4.26
C HIS A 30 -12.46 -4.48 5.64
N ALA A 31 -12.46 -3.69 6.73
CA ALA A 31 -12.08 -4.17 8.05
C ALA A 31 -12.93 -5.35 8.54
N ALA A 32 -14.23 -5.33 8.30
CA ALA A 32 -15.14 -6.44 8.66
C ALA A 32 -14.77 -7.74 7.90
N GLN A 33 -14.37 -7.63 6.64
CA GLN A 33 -13.91 -8.77 5.85
C GLN A 33 -12.58 -9.30 6.38
N THR A 34 -11.63 -8.42 6.70
CA THR A 34 -10.34 -8.81 7.32
C THR A 34 -10.57 -9.55 8.64
N LEU A 35 -11.42 -9.02 9.53
CA LEU A 35 -11.79 -9.69 10.77
C LEU A 35 -12.35 -11.10 10.52
N SER A 36 -13.30 -11.24 9.61
CA SER A 36 -13.90 -12.53 9.29
C SER A 36 -12.89 -13.54 8.73
N LEU A 37 -11.93 -13.09 7.92
CA LEU A 37 -10.87 -13.93 7.37
C LEU A 37 -9.92 -14.42 8.48
N VAL A 38 -9.51 -13.51 9.38
CA VAL A 38 -8.63 -13.81 10.51
C VAL A 38 -9.30 -14.76 11.49
N GLU A 39 -10.55 -14.48 11.91
CA GLU A 39 -11.30 -15.33 12.84
C GLU A 39 -11.47 -16.75 12.33
N ARG A 40 -11.81 -16.89 11.04
CA ARG A 40 -11.94 -18.22 10.42
C ARG A 40 -10.61 -18.97 10.38
N ALA A 41 -9.53 -18.30 10.02
CA ALA A 41 -8.20 -18.92 9.93
C ALA A 41 -7.63 -19.30 11.31
N LEU A 42 -7.94 -18.53 12.34
CA LEU A 42 -7.50 -18.79 13.72
C LEU A 42 -8.41 -19.78 14.48
N HIS A 43 -9.55 -20.19 13.91
CA HIS A 43 -10.49 -21.13 14.53
C HIS A 43 -10.89 -20.72 15.97
N GLY A 44 -11.13 -19.41 16.19
CA GLY A 44 -11.52 -18.86 17.49
C GLY A 44 -10.38 -18.53 18.44
N ARG A 45 -9.12 -18.79 18.07
CA ARG A 45 -7.95 -18.27 18.83
C ARG A 45 -7.85 -16.74 18.69
N ALA A 46 -7.20 -16.10 19.67
CA ALA A 46 -6.89 -14.68 19.56
C ALA A 46 -5.82 -14.44 18.47
N LEU A 47 -5.83 -13.23 17.92
CA LEU A 47 -4.68 -12.70 17.19
C LEU A 47 -3.75 -12.03 18.19
N ASP A 48 -2.48 -12.48 18.24
CA ASP A 48 -1.52 -12.01 19.23
C ASP A 48 -0.77 -10.76 18.77
N GLN A 49 -0.39 -10.71 17.48
CA GLN A 49 0.39 -9.62 16.90
C GLN A 49 -0.18 -9.14 15.57
N LEU A 50 -0.06 -7.84 15.37
CA LEU A 50 -0.27 -7.17 14.09
C LEU A 50 1.00 -6.38 13.76
N VAL A 51 1.54 -6.56 12.56
CA VAL A 51 2.68 -5.79 12.10
C VAL A 51 2.34 -5.12 10.77
N ASN A 52 2.66 -3.84 10.61
CA ASN A 52 2.48 -3.15 9.35
C ASN A 52 3.82 -2.99 8.63
N THR A 53 3.81 -3.23 7.32
CA THR A 53 4.97 -3.02 6.46
C THR A 53 5.24 -1.54 6.24
N HIS A 54 4.19 -0.77 6.13
CA HIS A 54 4.16 0.70 6.09
C HIS A 54 2.75 1.20 6.44
N LEU A 55 2.55 2.52 6.48
CA LEU A 55 1.32 3.09 7.00
C LEU A 55 0.42 3.74 5.92
N HIS A 56 0.43 3.24 4.69
CA HIS A 56 -0.65 3.61 3.76
C HIS A 56 -1.97 2.97 4.21
N SER A 57 -3.08 3.65 3.91
CA SER A 57 -4.40 3.31 4.44
C SER A 57 -4.89 1.90 4.07
N ASP A 58 -4.44 1.37 2.95
CA ASP A 58 -4.75 0.03 2.46
C ASP A 58 -3.92 -1.09 3.11
N HIS A 59 -2.91 -0.72 3.90
CA HIS A 59 -2.10 -1.61 4.72
C HIS A 59 -2.48 -1.58 6.20
N CYS A 60 -2.91 -0.43 6.73
CA CYS A 60 -3.18 -0.25 8.15
C CYS A 60 -4.62 0.17 8.50
N GLY A 61 -5.49 0.37 7.52
CA GLY A 61 -6.87 0.84 7.73
C GLY A 61 -7.73 -0.11 8.57
N GLY A 62 -7.41 -1.38 8.63
CA GLY A 62 -8.09 -2.37 9.48
C GLY A 62 -7.59 -2.45 10.91
N ASN A 63 -6.49 -1.74 11.27
CA ASN A 63 -5.85 -1.84 12.59
C ASN A 63 -6.80 -1.57 13.74
N ALA A 64 -7.54 -0.47 13.67
CA ALA A 64 -8.48 -0.09 14.73
C ALA A 64 -9.56 -1.15 15.00
N ALA A 65 -10.09 -1.77 13.94
CA ALA A 65 -11.09 -2.83 14.07
C ALA A 65 -10.51 -4.11 14.68
N LEU A 66 -9.28 -4.48 14.31
CA LEU A 66 -8.57 -5.60 14.90
C LEU A 66 -8.28 -5.35 16.38
N GLN A 67 -7.84 -4.14 16.77
CA GLN A 67 -7.60 -3.78 18.18
C GLN A 67 -8.90 -3.78 19.01
N ALA A 68 -9.99 -3.31 18.43
CA ALA A 68 -11.30 -3.38 19.10
C ALA A 68 -11.75 -4.84 19.35
N ARG A 69 -11.44 -5.74 18.41
CA ARG A 69 -11.76 -7.17 18.51
C ARG A 69 -10.81 -7.94 19.42
N TYR A 70 -9.54 -7.57 19.43
CA TYR A 70 -8.47 -8.21 20.20
C TYR A 70 -7.76 -7.19 21.10
N PRO A 71 -8.30 -6.87 22.29
CA PRO A 71 -7.77 -5.78 23.14
C PRO A 71 -6.32 -5.96 23.62
N ALA A 72 -5.79 -7.17 23.59
CA ALA A 72 -4.39 -7.47 23.95
C ALA A 72 -3.45 -7.53 22.73
N LEU A 73 -3.92 -7.12 21.54
CA LEU A 73 -3.15 -7.17 20.30
C LEU A 73 -1.89 -6.30 20.37
N ASP A 74 -0.71 -6.92 20.24
CA ASP A 74 0.55 -6.21 20.08
C ASP A 74 0.66 -5.68 18.63
N THR A 75 0.57 -4.37 18.45
CA THR A 75 0.60 -3.72 17.14
C THR A 75 1.93 -3.02 16.93
N ARG A 76 2.71 -3.47 15.93
CA ARG A 76 4.03 -2.92 15.62
C ARG A 76 4.05 -2.26 14.26
N ILE A 77 4.63 -1.08 14.21
CA ILE A 77 4.75 -0.26 12.99
C ILE A 77 6.20 0.12 12.74
N PRO A 78 6.59 0.46 11.50
CA PRO A 78 7.90 1.07 11.25
C PRO A 78 8.11 2.36 12.05
N PRO A 79 9.35 2.67 12.47
CA PRO A 79 9.61 3.74 13.43
C PRO A 79 9.31 5.16 12.93
N GLY A 80 9.38 5.41 11.60
CA GLY A 80 9.37 6.76 11.05
C GLY A 80 8.10 7.57 11.32
N LEU A 81 6.92 6.92 11.39
CA LEU A 81 5.65 7.57 11.70
C LEU A 81 5.10 7.21 13.10
N ALA A 82 5.93 6.65 13.98
CA ALA A 82 5.48 6.20 15.30
C ALA A 82 4.95 7.35 16.17
N GLU A 83 5.61 8.49 16.17
CA GLU A 83 5.22 9.66 16.94
C GLU A 83 3.95 10.32 16.37
N PRO A 84 3.81 10.55 15.04
CA PRO A 84 2.53 10.94 14.44
C PRO A 84 1.36 10.02 14.78
N VAL A 85 1.55 8.71 14.74
CA VAL A 85 0.51 7.73 15.13
C VAL A 85 0.17 7.82 16.60
N GLN A 86 1.16 7.93 17.49
CA GLN A 86 0.94 8.04 18.92
C GLN A 86 0.12 9.28 19.30
N ALA A 87 0.37 10.41 18.64
CA ALA A 87 -0.36 11.66 18.82
C ALA A 87 -1.59 11.78 17.93
N TRP A 88 -1.75 10.88 16.97
CA TRP A 88 -2.72 10.91 15.87
C TRP A 88 -2.78 12.28 15.19
N ARG A 89 -1.63 12.72 14.67
CA ARG A 89 -1.55 13.99 13.94
C ARG A 89 -1.90 13.78 12.46
N ASP A 90 -3.14 14.09 12.11
CA ASP A 90 -3.67 13.93 10.74
C ASP A 90 -2.83 14.63 9.67
N GLU A 91 -2.19 15.74 10.02
CA GLU A 91 -1.35 16.54 9.12
C GLU A 91 -0.05 15.83 8.72
N ASP A 92 0.46 14.94 9.58
CA ASP A 92 1.69 14.16 9.37
C ASP A 92 1.39 12.76 8.79
N LEU A 93 0.09 12.39 8.75
CA LEU A 93 -0.37 11.14 8.20
C LEU A 93 -1.02 11.38 6.84
N SER A 94 -0.74 10.54 5.85
CA SER A 94 -1.12 10.77 4.46
C SER A 94 -2.62 10.68 4.16
N TYR A 95 -3.44 10.15 5.07
CA TYR A 95 -4.80 9.73 4.77
C TYR A 95 -5.71 10.87 4.31
N ARG A 96 -5.83 11.91 5.13
CA ARG A 96 -6.68 13.07 4.82
C ARG A 96 -6.15 13.83 3.61
N HIS A 97 -4.83 13.94 3.49
CA HIS A 97 -4.18 14.64 2.40
C HIS A 97 -4.44 13.98 1.05
N THR A 98 -4.48 12.64 1.01
CA THR A 98 -4.78 11.84 -0.18
C THR A 98 -6.28 11.54 -0.38
N GLY A 99 -7.15 12.02 0.53
CA GLY A 99 -8.59 11.79 0.48
C GLY A 99 -9.01 10.37 0.85
N GLN A 100 -8.18 9.67 1.62
CA GLN A 100 -8.40 8.30 2.09
C GLN A 100 -8.83 8.27 3.56
N VAL A 101 -9.26 7.11 4.04
CA VAL A 101 -9.75 6.93 5.41
C VAL A 101 -8.90 5.88 6.12
N CYS A 102 -8.40 6.25 7.31
CA CYS A 102 -7.78 5.33 8.25
C CYS A 102 -8.26 5.70 9.67
N PRO A 103 -9.03 4.84 10.35
CA PRO A 103 -9.43 5.08 11.73
C PRO A 103 -8.22 5.08 12.67
N PRO A 104 -8.22 5.94 13.73
CA PRO A 104 -7.15 5.98 14.72
C PRO A 104 -6.91 4.62 15.37
N PHE A 105 -5.64 4.25 15.45
CA PHE A 105 -5.17 3.05 16.14
C PHE A 105 -3.95 3.35 17.02
N VAL A 106 -3.55 2.42 17.86
CA VAL A 106 -2.42 2.57 18.78
C VAL A 106 -1.30 1.63 18.38
N ALA A 107 -0.09 2.16 18.22
CA ALA A 107 1.10 1.34 18.11
C ALA A 107 1.64 1.01 19.50
N THR A 108 1.82 -0.28 19.81
CA THR A 108 2.36 -0.77 21.07
C THR A 108 3.85 -1.08 21.00
N GLY A 109 4.41 -1.15 19.80
CA GLY A 109 5.82 -1.42 19.56
C GLY A 109 6.29 -0.97 18.18
N LEU A 110 7.58 -1.12 17.95
CA LEU A 110 8.21 -0.76 16.68
C LEU A 110 8.68 -2.00 15.93
N LEU A 111 8.56 -1.96 14.63
CA LEU A 111 9.12 -2.92 13.68
C LEU A 111 10.42 -2.35 13.11
N GLN A 112 11.51 -2.50 13.87
CA GLN A 112 12.78 -1.86 13.55
C GLN A 112 13.50 -2.54 12.39
N PRO A 113 13.91 -1.82 11.34
CA PRO A 113 14.84 -2.34 10.34
C PRO A 113 16.13 -2.87 11.00
N GLY A 114 16.58 -4.05 10.57
CA GLY A 114 17.72 -4.77 11.15
C GLY A 114 17.35 -5.67 12.32
N SER A 115 16.10 -5.64 12.80
CA SER A 115 15.64 -6.58 13.83
C SER A 115 15.26 -7.94 13.23
N THR A 116 15.22 -8.94 14.11
CA THR A 116 14.75 -10.29 13.80
C THR A 116 13.64 -10.66 14.76
N HIS A 117 12.60 -11.29 14.22
CA HIS A 117 11.44 -11.77 14.99
C HIS A 117 11.22 -13.26 14.73
N ARG A 118 10.58 -13.94 15.69
CA ARG A 118 10.19 -15.33 15.51
C ARG A 118 8.67 -15.42 15.38
N TRP A 119 8.21 -15.73 14.16
CA TRP A 119 6.80 -15.90 13.82
C TRP A 119 6.57 -17.25 13.15
N ALA A 120 5.50 -17.94 13.53
CA ALA A 120 5.15 -19.25 13.01
C ALA A 120 6.32 -20.25 13.05
N GLY A 121 7.06 -20.27 14.18
CA GLY A 121 8.18 -21.15 14.37
C GLY A 121 9.46 -20.81 13.62
N SER A 122 9.45 -19.86 12.69
CA SER A 122 10.57 -19.46 11.83
C SER A 122 11.09 -18.07 12.15
N GLU A 123 12.34 -17.80 11.76
CA GLU A 123 12.97 -16.49 11.89
C GLU A 123 12.59 -15.57 10.72
N TRP A 124 12.27 -14.31 11.03
CA TRP A 124 11.94 -13.27 10.06
C TRP A 124 12.81 -12.04 10.29
N GLN A 125 13.49 -11.61 9.27
CA GLN A 125 14.34 -10.43 9.26
C GLN A 125 13.56 -9.22 8.73
N VAL A 126 13.69 -8.08 9.39
CA VAL A 126 13.10 -6.81 8.99
C VAL A 126 14.13 -5.99 8.24
N HIS A 127 13.88 -5.66 7.00
CA HIS A 127 14.76 -4.81 6.19
C HIS A 127 14.06 -3.51 5.84
N ALA A 128 14.77 -2.37 5.93
CA ALA A 128 14.27 -1.12 5.39
C ALA A 128 14.07 -1.24 3.88
N ALA A 129 12.97 -0.69 3.37
CA ALA A 129 12.62 -0.71 1.95
C ALA A 129 12.04 0.65 1.51
N PRO A 130 12.81 1.75 1.67
CA PRO A 130 12.34 3.06 1.25
C PRO A 130 12.13 3.12 -0.26
N GLY A 131 11.32 4.08 -0.69
CA GLY A 131 11.02 4.36 -2.10
C GLY A 131 9.54 4.67 -2.30
N HIS A 132 8.67 3.65 -2.31
CA HIS A 132 7.21 3.85 -2.36
C HIS A 132 6.72 4.69 -1.17
N ASP A 133 7.17 4.34 0.03
CA ASP A 133 7.05 5.09 1.27
C ASP A 133 8.43 5.14 1.93
N PRO A 134 8.87 6.28 2.48
CA PRO A 134 10.24 6.43 3.02
C PRO A 134 10.51 5.57 4.26
N HIS A 135 9.46 5.09 4.91
CA HIS A 135 9.52 4.33 6.16
C HIS A 135 9.15 2.85 6.00
N SER A 136 8.89 2.40 4.76
CA SER A 136 8.52 1.02 4.47
C SER A 136 9.56 0.02 4.92
N VAL A 137 9.08 -1.18 5.27
CA VAL A 137 9.90 -2.36 5.52
C VAL A 137 9.41 -3.54 4.68
N ILE A 138 10.33 -4.45 4.41
CA ILE A 138 10.06 -5.79 3.87
C ILE A 138 10.48 -6.83 4.90
N LEU A 139 9.84 -8.00 4.86
CA LEU A 139 10.08 -9.08 5.82
C LEU A 139 10.61 -10.29 5.08
N PHE A 140 11.79 -10.76 5.47
CA PHE A 140 12.44 -11.89 4.83
C PHE A 140 12.61 -13.07 5.78
N ASN A 141 12.18 -14.25 5.33
CA ASN A 141 12.42 -15.50 5.99
C ASN A 141 13.58 -16.23 5.26
N PRO A 142 14.78 -16.30 5.86
CA PRO A 142 15.95 -16.87 5.19
C PRO A 142 15.87 -18.40 5.04
N GLU A 143 15.19 -19.09 5.94
CA GLU A 143 15.03 -20.56 5.93
C GLU A 143 14.24 -21.01 4.68
N HIS A 144 13.16 -20.29 4.36
CA HIS A 144 12.29 -20.61 3.23
C HIS A 144 12.56 -19.73 2.01
N ARG A 145 13.49 -18.79 2.10
CA ARG A 145 13.75 -17.77 1.08
C ARG A 145 12.46 -17.10 0.63
N LEU A 146 11.60 -16.76 1.61
CA LEU A 146 10.29 -16.17 1.42
C LEU A 146 10.35 -14.69 1.79
N LEU A 147 9.94 -13.84 0.86
CA LEU A 147 9.90 -12.40 1.04
C LEU A 147 8.44 -11.91 1.07
N ILE A 148 8.08 -11.14 2.08
CA ILE A 148 6.92 -10.26 2.07
C ILE A 148 7.44 -8.90 1.63
N SER A 149 7.18 -8.53 0.38
CA SER A 149 7.74 -7.33 -0.25
C SER A 149 6.88 -6.09 -0.10
N ALA A 150 5.66 -6.22 0.40
CA ALA A 150 4.69 -5.12 0.40
C ALA A 150 4.63 -4.42 -0.97
N ASP A 151 4.77 -3.09 -0.99
CA ASP A 151 4.70 -2.29 -2.22
C ASP A 151 6.06 -1.95 -2.82
N ALA A 152 7.14 -2.53 -2.24
CA ALA A 152 8.49 -2.39 -2.77
C ALA A 152 8.71 -3.21 -4.04
N LEU A 153 8.04 -4.36 -4.19
CA LEU A 153 8.13 -5.21 -5.40
C LEU A 153 6.84 -5.99 -5.60
N TRP A 154 6.21 -5.82 -6.74
CA TRP A 154 5.13 -6.64 -7.28
C TRP A 154 5.63 -7.49 -8.45
N GLU A 155 4.83 -8.44 -8.93
CA GLU A 155 5.19 -9.22 -10.11
C GLU A 155 5.47 -8.31 -11.34
N ASN A 156 4.74 -7.21 -11.47
CA ASN A 156 4.83 -6.28 -12.60
C ASN A 156 5.17 -4.84 -12.17
N GLY A 157 6.14 -4.67 -11.28
CA GLY A 157 6.63 -3.36 -10.87
C GLY A 157 6.58 -3.15 -9.35
N PHE A 158 6.21 -1.95 -8.93
CA PHE A 158 6.16 -1.50 -7.53
C PHE A 158 5.11 -0.40 -7.35
N GLY A 159 4.83 -0.02 -6.11
CA GLY A 159 3.91 1.06 -5.74
C GLY A 159 4.31 2.44 -6.27
N VAL A 160 3.40 3.40 -6.20
CA VAL A 160 3.69 4.82 -6.54
C VAL A 160 4.82 5.32 -5.65
N VAL A 161 5.81 6.02 -6.20
CA VAL A 161 6.89 6.63 -5.41
C VAL A 161 6.42 8.00 -4.94
N PHE A 162 5.73 8.04 -3.79
CA PHE A 162 5.12 9.26 -3.29
C PHE A 162 6.14 10.37 -3.01
N PRO A 163 7.34 10.10 -2.44
CA PRO A 163 8.35 11.14 -2.24
C PRO A 163 8.69 11.93 -3.52
N GLU A 164 8.82 11.27 -4.66
CA GLU A 164 9.08 11.95 -5.94
C GLU A 164 7.95 12.89 -6.37
N LEU A 165 6.71 12.59 -6.01
CA LEU A 165 5.56 13.43 -6.29
C LEU A 165 5.51 14.67 -5.39
N GLU A 166 6.20 14.59 -4.26
CA GLU A 166 6.35 15.65 -3.24
C GLU A 166 7.64 16.46 -3.42
N GLY A 167 8.41 16.15 -4.47
CA GLY A 167 9.68 16.83 -4.78
C GLY A 167 10.86 16.37 -3.91
N VAL A 168 10.72 15.22 -3.26
CA VAL A 168 11.80 14.56 -2.51
C VAL A 168 12.31 13.38 -3.33
N ALA A 169 13.63 13.25 -3.47
CA ALA A 169 14.22 12.14 -4.20
C ALA A 169 13.85 10.79 -3.58
N GLY A 170 13.27 9.89 -4.38
CA GLY A 170 12.82 8.57 -3.95
C GLY A 170 13.17 7.47 -4.95
N PHE A 171 13.50 7.82 -6.20
CA PHE A 171 13.85 6.81 -7.21
C PHE A 171 15.17 6.08 -6.90
N ASP A 172 16.15 6.78 -6.30
CA ASP A 172 17.39 6.16 -5.84
C ASP A 172 17.12 5.18 -4.67
N ASP A 173 16.19 5.50 -3.80
CA ASP A 173 15.74 4.63 -2.72
C ASP A 173 15.06 3.37 -3.26
N VAL A 174 14.22 3.51 -4.29
CA VAL A 174 13.63 2.34 -5.00
C VAL A 174 14.73 1.47 -5.58
N ALA A 175 15.72 2.06 -6.28
CA ALA A 175 16.84 1.30 -6.86
C ALA A 175 17.59 0.52 -5.76
N ALA A 176 17.98 1.17 -4.66
CA ALA A 176 18.66 0.54 -3.55
C ALA A 176 17.82 -0.57 -2.87
N THR A 177 16.50 -0.39 -2.80
CA THR A 177 15.59 -1.41 -2.29
C THR A 177 15.50 -2.62 -3.22
N LEU A 178 15.44 -2.42 -4.54
CA LEU A 178 15.47 -3.51 -5.52
C LEU A 178 16.81 -4.28 -5.47
N ASP A 179 17.94 -3.59 -5.29
CA ASP A 179 19.25 -4.22 -5.13
C ASP A 179 19.32 -5.05 -3.83
N ARG A 180 18.71 -4.55 -2.75
CA ARG A 180 18.59 -5.32 -1.50
C ARG A 180 17.74 -6.57 -1.68
N ILE A 181 16.59 -6.49 -2.36
CA ILE A 181 15.75 -7.65 -2.64
C ILE A 181 16.52 -8.69 -3.49
N GLU A 182 17.27 -8.24 -4.49
CA GLU A 182 18.11 -9.12 -5.30
C GLU A 182 19.17 -9.83 -4.46
N ALA A 183 19.84 -9.11 -3.55
CA ALA A 183 20.85 -9.66 -2.64
C ALA A 183 20.28 -10.67 -1.62
N LEU A 184 19.01 -10.53 -1.22
CA LEU A 184 18.30 -11.51 -0.37
C LEU A 184 17.97 -12.80 -1.12
N ASP A 185 17.93 -12.76 -2.44
CA ASP A 185 17.70 -13.89 -3.34
C ASP A 185 16.46 -14.74 -2.97
N PRO A 186 15.26 -14.13 -2.84
CA PRO A 186 14.07 -14.85 -2.47
C PRO A 186 13.59 -15.80 -3.58
N LEU A 187 13.13 -17.00 -3.19
CA LEU A 187 12.48 -17.96 -4.08
C LEU A 187 11.01 -17.69 -4.30
N THR A 188 10.38 -17.07 -3.29
CA THR A 188 8.96 -16.75 -3.33
C THR A 188 8.75 -15.35 -2.78
N VAL A 189 7.95 -14.56 -3.46
CA VAL A 189 7.59 -13.20 -3.07
C VAL A 189 6.09 -13.12 -2.84
N ILE A 190 5.68 -12.60 -1.68
CA ILE A 190 4.30 -12.21 -1.35
C ILE A 190 4.24 -10.68 -1.43
N PRO A 191 3.65 -10.10 -2.48
CA PRO A 191 3.56 -8.65 -2.64
C PRO A 191 2.42 -8.07 -1.80
N GLY A 192 2.41 -6.74 -1.64
CA GLY A 192 1.27 -6.01 -1.06
C GLY A 192 0.00 -6.17 -1.91
N HIS A 193 0.14 -6.21 -3.23
CA HIS A 193 -0.98 -6.38 -4.15
C HIS A 193 -0.69 -7.45 -5.22
N GLY A 194 -1.75 -8.18 -5.60
CA GLY A 194 -1.68 -9.24 -6.60
C GLY A 194 -1.24 -10.58 -6.02
N ARG A 195 -0.92 -11.52 -6.90
CA ARG A 195 -0.60 -12.90 -6.52
C ARG A 195 0.83 -13.03 -6.03
N LEU A 196 1.07 -14.06 -5.20
CA LEU A 196 2.43 -14.50 -4.91
C LEU A 196 3.11 -15.00 -6.20
N PHE A 197 4.42 -14.81 -6.30
CA PHE A 197 5.19 -15.22 -7.48
C PHE A 197 6.58 -15.75 -7.11
N GLY A 198 7.19 -16.53 -8.04
CA GLY A 198 8.52 -17.12 -7.89
C GLY A 198 9.53 -16.60 -8.93
N ASP A 199 9.08 -15.87 -9.98
CA ASP A 199 9.97 -15.25 -10.97
C ASP A 199 10.53 -13.93 -10.44
N THR A 200 11.32 -14.00 -9.37
CA THR A 200 11.88 -12.80 -8.72
C THR A 200 12.84 -12.05 -9.67
N ALA A 201 13.68 -12.73 -10.42
CA ALA A 201 14.61 -12.09 -11.34
C ALA A 201 13.87 -11.31 -12.46
N GLY A 202 12.84 -11.92 -13.05
CA GLY A 202 12.00 -11.25 -14.04
C GLY A 202 11.21 -10.07 -13.46
N ALA A 203 10.69 -10.19 -12.23
CA ALA A 203 10.00 -9.11 -11.54
C ALA A 203 10.95 -7.93 -11.26
N LEU A 204 12.15 -8.17 -10.76
CA LEU A 204 13.19 -7.15 -10.57
C LEU A 204 13.55 -6.45 -11.88
N GLN A 205 13.70 -7.20 -12.97
CA GLN A 205 13.99 -6.61 -14.28
C GLN A 205 12.84 -5.69 -14.75
N ARG A 206 11.57 -6.12 -14.60
CA ARG A 206 10.39 -5.30 -14.93
C ARG A 206 10.33 -4.06 -14.06
N ALA A 207 10.61 -4.20 -12.76
CA ALA A 207 10.64 -3.08 -11.80
C ALA A 207 11.71 -2.05 -12.17
N ARG A 208 12.95 -2.47 -12.48
CA ARG A 208 14.03 -1.58 -12.91
C ARG A 208 13.71 -0.87 -14.22
N THR A 209 13.12 -1.58 -15.19
CA THR A 209 12.68 -0.98 -16.45
C THR A 209 11.63 0.11 -16.22
N ARG A 210 10.68 -0.14 -15.30
CA ARG A 210 9.67 0.84 -14.92
C ARG A 210 10.27 2.04 -14.20
N LEU A 211 11.21 1.82 -13.27
CA LEU A 211 11.94 2.86 -12.56
C LEU A 211 12.66 3.79 -13.53
N ASP A 212 13.42 3.21 -14.48
CA ASP A 212 14.10 3.96 -15.52
C ASP A 212 13.15 4.81 -16.38
N ALA A 213 11.98 4.26 -16.69
CA ALA A 213 10.96 4.98 -17.45
C ALA A 213 10.39 6.17 -16.68
N PHE A 214 10.18 6.03 -15.37
CA PHE A 214 9.71 7.10 -14.50
C PHE A 214 10.78 8.16 -14.27
N ALA A 215 12.03 7.77 -14.02
CA ALA A 215 13.14 8.70 -13.85
C ALA A 215 13.39 9.55 -15.12
N LYS A 216 13.20 8.98 -16.31
CA LYS A 216 13.32 9.71 -17.58
C LYS A 216 12.11 10.59 -17.91
N ALA A 217 10.96 10.35 -17.30
CA ALA A 217 9.73 11.07 -17.57
C ALA A 217 8.90 11.21 -16.27
N PRO A 218 9.29 12.09 -15.34
CA PRO A 218 8.61 12.28 -14.04
C PRO A 218 7.14 12.68 -14.17
N ASP A 219 6.78 13.40 -15.23
CA ASP A 219 5.39 13.71 -15.57
C ASP A 219 4.53 12.46 -15.80
N LYS A 220 5.07 11.42 -16.40
CA LYS A 220 4.37 10.13 -16.55
C LYS A 220 4.16 9.44 -15.20
N HIS A 221 5.14 9.52 -14.30
CA HIS A 221 4.99 9.03 -12.94
C HIS A 221 3.91 9.80 -12.17
N ALA A 222 3.90 11.13 -12.26
CA ALA A 222 2.88 11.96 -11.64
C ALA A 222 1.47 11.64 -12.16
N ARG A 223 1.30 11.48 -13.48
CA ARG A 223 0.04 11.05 -14.08
C ARG A 223 -0.38 9.65 -13.62
N TYR A 224 0.58 8.74 -13.47
CA TYR A 224 0.31 7.42 -12.90
C TYR A 224 -0.17 7.51 -11.46
N GLY A 225 0.51 8.27 -10.59
CA GLY A 225 0.11 8.48 -9.20
C GLY A 225 -1.28 9.09 -9.06
N ALA A 226 -1.58 10.13 -9.87
CA ALA A 226 -2.92 10.72 -9.92
C ALA A 226 -4.00 9.68 -10.28
N LYS A 227 -3.77 8.87 -11.32
CA LYS A 227 -4.70 7.82 -11.72
C LYS A 227 -4.90 6.74 -10.66
N VAL A 228 -3.84 6.39 -9.93
CA VAL A 228 -3.94 5.44 -8.79
C VAL A 228 -4.87 6.00 -7.72
N LEU A 229 -4.71 7.26 -7.31
CA LEU A 229 -5.59 7.89 -6.31
C LEU A 229 -7.05 7.97 -6.78
N LEU A 230 -7.28 8.32 -8.05
CA LEU A 230 -8.62 8.36 -8.62
C LEU A 230 -9.26 6.97 -8.66
N LYS A 231 -8.50 5.95 -9.11
CA LYS A 231 -8.95 4.56 -9.14
C LYS A 231 -9.22 4.01 -7.75
N PHE A 232 -8.39 4.34 -6.76
CA PHE A 232 -8.56 3.93 -5.36
C PHE A 232 -9.92 4.41 -4.80
N ARG A 233 -10.26 5.68 -5.04
CA ARG A 233 -11.58 6.22 -4.65
C ARG A 233 -12.72 5.49 -5.33
N LEU A 234 -12.56 5.17 -6.60
CA LEU A 234 -13.60 4.45 -7.34
C LEU A 234 -13.79 3.03 -6.81
N GLN A 235 -12.71 2.33 -6.48
CA GLN A 235 -12.78 1.01 -5.87
C GLN A 235 -13.47 1.02 -4.48
N GLU A 236 -13.34 2.11 -3.73
CA GLU A 236 -14.02 2.26 -2.44
C GLU A 236 -15.55 2.27 -2.58
N PHE A 237 -16.08 2.84 -3.66
CA PHE A 237 -17.52 3.04 -3.86
C PHE A 237 -18.13 2.09 -4.91
N GLY A 238 -17.33 1.47 -5.76
CA GLY A 238 -17.76 0.67 -6.89
C GLY A 238 -18.37 1.53 -8.01
N GLN A 239 -19.33 2.38 -7.70
CA GLN A 239 -19.97 3.33 -8.61
C GLN A 239 -20.22 4.66 -7.89
N ILE A 240 -20.04 5.78 -8.59
CA ILE A 240 -20.26 7.13 -8.07
C ILE A 240 -20.79 8.06 -9.18
N ALA A 241 -21.66 9.01 -8.80
CA ALA A 241 -22.06 10.07 -9.74
C ALA A 241 -20.84 10.88 -10.19
N ARG A 242 -20.68 11.10 -11.50
CA ARG A 242 -19.51 11.77 -12.07
C ARG A 242 -19.27 13.17 -11.45
N ALA A 243 -20.35 13.93 -11.21
CA ALA A 243 -20.25 15.23 -10.57
C ALA A 243 -19.73 15.17 -9.13
N ASP A 244 -20.11 14.14 -8.37
CA ASP A 244 -19.63 13.95 -7.00
C ASP A 244 -18.17 13.48 -6.95
N PHE A 245 -17.77 12.62 -7.89
CA PHE A 245 -16.40 12.19 -8.06
C PHE A 245 -15.46 13.38 -8.38
N VAL A 246 -15.84 14.21 -9.37
CA VAL A 246 -15.08 15.40 -9.77
C VAL A 246 -15.01 16.39 -8.60
N ARG A 247 -16.11 16.62 -7.88
CA ARG A 247 -16.13 17.48 -6.70
C ARG A 247 -15.18 16.96 -5.61
N TRP A 248 -15.20 15.66 -5.33
CA TRP A 248 -14.25 15.05 -4.41
C TRP A 248 -12.82 15.25 -4.89
N ALA A 249 -12.49 14.88 -6.13
CA ALA A 249 -11.14 14.96 -6.67
C ALA A 249 -10.58 16.40 -6.64
N THR A 250 -11.41 17.39 -6.96
CA THR A 250 -11.00 18.80 -6.88
C THR A 250 -10.78 19.30 -5.44
N GLY A 251 -11.37 18.63 -4.45
CA GLY A 251 -11.22 18.95 -3.02
C GLY A 251 -10.05 18.25 -2.34
N VAL A 252 -9.43 17.25 -2.96
CA VAL A 252 -8.31 16.48 -2.37
C VAL A 252 -7.01 17.27 -2.49
N PRO A 253 -6.34 17.62 -1.37
CA PRO A 253 -5.13 18.44 -1.40
C PRO A 253 -4.02 17.85 -2.27
N TYR A 254 -3.79 16.56 -2.20
CA TYR A 254 -2.76 15.89 -2.98
C TYR A 254 -3.01 15.96 -4.49
N ILE A 255 -4.26 15.80 -4.93
CA ILE A 255 -4.66 15.95 -6.34
C ILE A 255 -4.45 17.41 -6.81
N GLN A 256 -4.73 18.38 -5.93
CA GLN A 256 -4.46 19.80 -6.22
C GLN A 256 -2.95 20.05 -6.42
N THR A 257 -2.11 19.50 -5.54
CA THR A 257 -0.65 19.60 -5.65
C THR A 257 -0.14 18.98 -6.94
N LEU A 258 -0.61 17.77 -7.29
CA LEU A 258 -0.25 17.10 -8.54
C LEU A 258 -0.66 17.92 -9.78
N HIS A 259 -1.87 18.49 -9.77
CA HIS A 259 -2.32 19.36 -10.85
C HIS A 259 -1.47 20.63 -10.95
N GLN A 260 -1.15 21.28 -9.84
CA GLN A 260 -0.30 22.49 -9.84
C GLN A 260 1.08 22.22 -10.42
N SER A 261 1.69 21.08 -10.07
CA SER A 261 3.04 20.73 -10.49
C SER A 261 3.12 20.13 -11.90
N TYR A 262 2.08 19.39 -12.32
CA TYR A 262 2.13 18.57 -13.54
C TYR A 262 0.94 18.77 -14.48
N GLY A 263 0.06 19.74 -14.22
CA GLY A 263 -1.15 19.99 -15.05
C GLY A 263 -0.87 20.63 -16.41
N ALA A 264 0.38 21.05 -16.69
CA ALA A 264 0.83 21.59 -17.98
C ALA A 264 -0.05 22.72 -18.55
N GLY A 265 -0.62 23.56 -17.67
CA GLY A 265 -1.48 24.69 -18.05
C GLY A 265 -2.94 24.36 -18.34
N ALA A 266 -3.34 23.08 -18.27
CA ALA A 266 -4.74 22.70 -18.32
C ALA A 266 -5.49 23.15 -17.06
N SER A 267 -6.77 23.47 -17.15
CA SER A 267 -7.60 23.64 -15.96
C SER A 267 -7.73 22.32 -15.21
N MET A 268 -8.05 22.37 -13.90
CA MET A 268 -8.29 21.18 -13.10
C MET A 268 -9.34 20.25 -13.73
N ALA A 269 -10.41 20.81 -14.29
CA ALA A 269 -11.47 20.05 -14.95
C ALA A 269 -10.95 19.30 -16.17
N GLU A 270 -10.24 19.99 -17.07
CA GLU A 270 -9.65 19.39 -18.27
C GLU A 270 -8.63 18.31 -17.91
N TRP A 271 -7.80 18.56 -16.89
CA TRP A 271 -6.81 17.59 -16.44
C TRP A 271 -7.45 16.33 -15.85
N LEU A 272 -8.51 16.47 -15.04
CA LEU A 272 -9.27 15.33 -14.51
C LEU A 272 -9.97 14.55 -15.63
N ASP A 273 -10.57 15.25 -16.59
CA ASP A 273 -11.20 14.62 -17.75
C ASP A 273 -10.21 13.79 -18.58
N GLN A 274 -8.97 14.28 -18.73
CA GLN A 274 -7.91 13.52 -19.38
C GLN A 274 -7.53 12.25 -18.60
N MET A 275 -7.42 12.34 -17.25
CA MET A 275 -7.11 11.18 -16.41
C MET A 275 -8.22 10.12 -16.49
N LEU A 276 -9.48 10.54 -16.38
CA LEU A 276 -10.64 9.65 -16.49
C LEU A 276 -10.72 9.00 -17.86
N ALA A 277 -10.50 9.77 -18.94
CA ALA A 277 -10.47 9.22 -20.29
C ALA A 277 -9.32 8.21 -20.50
N GLU A 278 -8.16 8.40 -19.86
CA GLU A 278 -7.07 7.41 -19.90
C GLU A 278 -7.43 6.13 -19.15
N LEU A 279 -8.04 6.24 -17.96
CA LEU A 279 -8.51 5.11 -17.20
C LEU A 279 -9.60 4.32 -17.93
N ALA A 280 -10.53 5.02 -18.58
CA ALA A 280 -11.56 4.38 -19.42
C ALA A 280 -10.95 3.64 -20.62
N ARG A 281 -10.01 4.27 -21.34
CA ARG A 281 -9.32 3.63 -22.47
C ARG A 281 -8.51 2.39 -22.06
N SER A 282 -7.99 2.34 -20.83
CA SER A 282 -7.30 1.17 -20.31
C SER A 282 -8.24 0.09 -19.78
N GLY A 283 -9.56 0.34 -19.80
CA GLY A 283 -10.55 -0.59 -19.23
C GLY A 283 -10.59 -0.60 -17.70
N ALA A 284 -9.98 0.39 -17.03
CA ALA A 284 -9.96 0.46 -15.58
C ALA A 284 -11.24 1.05 -14.97
N LEU A 285 -12.05 1.74 -15.76
CA LEU A 285 -13.36 2.27 -15.39
C LEU A 285 -14.28 2.40 -16.61
N ASP A 286 -15.59 2.46 -16.35
CA ASP A 286 -16.61 2.88 -17.29
C ASP A 286 -17.12 4.27 -16.91
N ASP A 287 -17.14 5.21 -17.87
CA ASP A 287 -17.66 6.57 -17.71
C ASP A 287 -18.74 6.82 -18.79
N ASN A 288 -20.00 6.89 -18.38
CA ASN A 288 -21.13 7.16 -19.27
C ASN A 288 -21.54 8.65 -19.27
N GLY A 289 -20.74 9.53 -18.66
CA GLY A 289 -20.99 10.96 -18.53
C GLY A 289 -21.88 11.35 -17.34
N LEU A 290 -22.62 10.42 -16.74
CA LEU A 290 -23.45 10.64 -15.56
C LEU A 290 -22.87 9.93 -14.32
N THR A 291 -22.39 8.73 -14.50
CA THR A 291 -21.78 7.89 -13.46
C THR A 291 -20.43 7.35 -13.94
N ILE A 292 -19.55 7.14 -12.99
CA ILE A 292 -18.27 6.44 -13.17
C ILE A 292 -18.36 5.14 -12.35
N GLU A 293 -18.02 4.03 -12.98
CA GLU A 293 -18.07 2.70 -12.38
C GLU A 293 -16.70 2.04 -12.41
N ASP A 294 -16.36 1.35 -11.31
CA ASP A 294 -15.14 0.57 -11.21
C ASP A 294 -15.24 -0.67 -12.10
N VAL A 295 -14.25 -0.86 -12.97
CA VAL A 295 -14.08 -2.13 -13.69
C VAL A 295 -12.98 -2.88 -12.96
N ALA A 296 -13.36 -3.97 -12.27
CA ALA A 296 -12.41 -4.84 -11.58
C ALA A 296 -11.43 -5.44 -12.60
N ALA A 297 -10.12 -5.34 -12.29
CA ALA A 297 -9.06 -5.94 -13.08
C ALA A 297 -8.94 -7.44 -12.84
#